data_634dbaa572ad1be4bfc808a08525e79b
#
_entry.id   634dbaa572ad1be4bfc808a08525e79b
#
_cell.length_a   1.000
_cell.length_b   1.000
_cell.length_c   1.000
_cell.angle_alpha   90.00
_cell.angle_beta   90.00
_cell.angle_gamma   90.00
#
_symmetry.space_group_name_H-M   'P 1'
#
loop_
_entity.id
_entity.type
_entity.pdbx_description
1 polymer ?
#
loop_
_entity_poly.entity_id
_entity_poly.type
_entity_poly.pdbx_seq_one_letter_code
_entity_poly.pdbx_strand_id
1 'polypeptide(L)' 'MATKIRLKRIGRRNRPFYRVVVMDSRKKRDSAAIEELGWFNPVQRDKPYDLNHDRVLHWLNQ' A
#
# COMPACT_ATOMS: atom_id res chain seq x y z
N MET A 1 2.58 11.84 -15.33
CA MET A 1 2.28 11.72 -13.90
C MET A 1 3.10 10.59 -13.30
N ALA A 2 3.88 10.87 -12.30
CA ALA A 2 4.72 9.85 -11.66
C ALA A 2 3.98 9.24 -10.47
N THR A 3 3.76 7.94 -10.51
CA THR A 3 3.08 7.24 -9.44
C THR A 3 4.02 6.24 -8.78
N LYS A 4 3.82 5.98 -7.50
CA LYS A 4 4.59 5.01 -6.74
C LYS A 4 3.66 4.12 -5.92
N ILE A 5 4.04 2.86 -5.81
CA ILE A 5 3.39 1.93 -4.88
C ILE A 5 4.15 1.99 -3.57
N ARG A 6 3.46 2.25 -2.47
CA ARG A 6 4.08 2.43 -1.17
C ARG A 6 3.31 1.70 -0.07
N LEU A 7 4.02 1.37 1.00
CA LEU A 7 3.41 0.87 2.22
C LEU A 7 3.09 2.05 3.14
N LYS A 8 1.84 2.13 3.57
CA LYS A 8 1.40 3.15 4.52
C LYS A 8 1.14 2.48 5.86
N ARG A 9 1.89 2.88 6.88
CA ARG A 9 1.72 2.34 8.22
C ARG A 9 0.49 2.96 8.89
N ILE A 10 -0.40 2.11 9.37
CA ILE A 10 -1.62 2.54 10.05
C ILE A 10 -1.88 1.80 11.35
N GLY A 11 -1.00 0.89 11.73
CA GLY A 11 -1.16 0.12 12.96
C GLY A 11 -0.79 0.89 14.20
N ARG A 12 -0.99 0.25 15.36
CA ARG A 12 -0.60 0.78 16.65
C ARG A 12 0.88 0.52 16.92
N ARG A 13 1.41 1.10 18.01
CA ARG A 13 2.83 1.07 18.34
C ARG A 13 3.45 -0.32 18.28
N ASN A 14 2.82 -1.33 18.88
CA ASN A 14 3.36 -2.69 18.92
C ASN A 14 2.66 -3.64 17.97
N ARG A 15 1.80 -3.12 17.09
CA ARG A 15 1.06 -3.92 16.11
C ARG A 15 1.07 -3.20 14.78
N PRO A 16 2.19 -3.28 14.06
CA PRO A 16 2.27 -2.64 12.75
C PRO A 16 1.30 -3.29 11.77
N PHE A 17 0.60 -2.46 11.05
CA PHE A 17 -0.28 -2.87 9.97
C PHE A 17 -0.06 -1.89 8.83
N TYR A 18 0.08 -2.42 7.63
CA TYR A 18 0.40 -1.60 6.47
C TYR A 18 -0.67 -1.74 5.41
N ARG A 19 -0.96 -0.66 4.73
CA ARG A 19 -1.75 -0.70 3.50
C ARG A 19 -0.83 -0.45 2.32
N VAL A 20 -1.04 -1.22 1.26
CA VAL A 20 -0.30 -1.05 0.01
C VAL A 20 -1.12 -0.09 -0.85
N VAL A 21 -0.54 1.07 -1.15
CA VAL A 21 -1.27 2.15 -1.81
C VAL A 21 -0.49 2.68 -3.00
N VAL A 22 -1.22 3.26 -3.95
CA VAL A 22 -0.66 3.99 -5.08
C VAL A 22 -0.74 5.47 -4.76
N MET A 23 0.38 6.16 -4.85
CA MET A 23 0.45 7.58 -4.57
C MET A 23 1.17 8.32 -5.69
N ASP A 24 0.82 9.59 -5.87
CA ASP A 24 1.56 10.46 -6.77
C ASP A 24 2.87 10.88 -6.10
N SER A 25 3.99 10.59 -6.74
CA SER A 25 5.31 10.89 -6.18
C SER A 25 5.59 12.38 -6.02
N ARG A 26 4.84 13.24 -6.69
CA ARG A 26 4.99 14.69 -6.59
C ARG A 26 4.29 15.28 -5.39
N LYS A 27 3.32 14.58 -4.83
CA LYS A 27 2.57 15.09 -3.70
C LYS A 27 3.30 14.84 -2.40
N LYS A 28 2.94 15.66 -1.42
CA LYS A 28 3.52 15.52 -0.09
C LYS A 28 3.16 14.18 0.53
N ARG A 29 3.94 13.80 1.52
CA ARG A 29 3.85 12.52 2.22
C ARG A 29 2.44 12.19 2.73
N ASP A 30 1.69 13.19 3.14
CA ASP A 30 0.36 13.01 3.73
C ASP A 30 -0.77 13.11 2.73
N SER A 31 -0.45 13.10 1.45
CA SER A 31 -1.45 13.15 0.40
C SER A 31 -2.30 11.90 0.38
N ALA A 32 -3.55 12.05 -0.02
CA ALA A 32 -4.45 10.92 -0.16
C ALA A 32 -3.95 9.95 -1.23
N ALA A 33 -4.12 8.66 -0.99
CA ALA A 33 -3.77 7.65 -1.96
C ALA A 33 -4.70 7.71 -3.17
N ILE A 34 -4.15 7.44 -4.35
CA ILE A 34 -4.96 7.34 -5.57
C ILE A 34 -5.80 6.08 -5.52
N GLU A 35 -5.19 4.98 -5.11
CA GLU A 35 -5.86 3.69 -5.02
C GLU A 35 -5.21 2.84 -3.94
N GLU A 36 -6.01 2.00 -3.29
CA GLU A 36 -5.55 1.05 -2.30
C GLU A 36 -5.51 -0.35 -2.92
N LEU A 37 -4.34 -0.98 -2.92
CA LEU A 37 -4.11 -2.26 -3.59
C LEU A 37 -4.28 -3.46 -2.67
N GLY A 38 -4.22 -3.24 -1.35
CA GLY A 38 -4.31 -4.32 -0.40
C GLY A 38 -3.70 -3.94 0.94
N TRP A 39 -3.34 -4.97 1.70
CA TRP A 39 -2.78 -4.75 3.04
C TRP A 39 -1.69 -5.77 3.34
N PHE A 40 -0.86 -5.42 4.32
CA PHE A 40 0.19 -6.28 4.83
C PHE A 40 0.18 -6.23 6.36
N ASN A 41 0.09 -7.41 6.98
CA ASN A 41 0.08 -7.54 8.43
C ASN A 41 1.19 -8.50 8.86
N PRO A 42 2.37 -7.99 9.25
CA PRO A 42 3.51 -8.85 9.59
C PRO A 42 3.32 -9.66 10.87
N VAL A 43 2.34 -9.32 11.67
CA VAL A 43 2.05 -10.06 12.92
C VAL A 43 1.25 -11.32 12.64
N GLN A 44 0.48 -11.34 11.57
CA GLN A 44 -0.35 -12.49 11.24
C GLN A 44 0.47 -13.58 10.55
N ARG A 45 0.37 -14.81 11.08
CA ARG A 45 1.17 -15.92 10.57
C ARG A 45 0.58 -16.63 9.37
N ASP A 46 -0.74 -16.79 9.34
CA ASP A 46 -1.40 -17.58 8.30
C ASP A 46 -1.42 -16.89 6.95
N LYS A 47 -1.87 -15.65 6.93
CA LYS A 47 -1.97 -14.87 5.70
C LYS A 47 -1.53 -13.43 6.00
N PRO A 48 -0.21 -13.16 5.87
CA PRO A 48 0.32 -11.86 6.26
C PRO A 48 -0.04 -10.73 5.29
N TYR A 49 -0.55 -11.04 4.11
CA TYR A 49 -0.90 -10.01 3.15
C TYR A 49 -2.07 -10.43 2.27
N ASP A 50 -2.70 -9.45 1.66
CA ASP A 50 -3.73 -9.66 0.65
C ASP A 50 -3.65 -8.52 -0.35
N LEU A 51 -3.28 -8.83 -1.58
CA LEU A 51 -3.09 -7.85 -2.62
C LEU A 51 -4.00 -8.15 -3.82
N ASN A 52 -4.52 -7.09 -4.42
CA ASN A 52 -5.25 -7.21 -5.68
C ASN A 52 -4.23 -7.30 -6.82
N HIS A 53 -3.95 -8.50 -7.27
CA HIS A 53 -2.92 -8.75 -8.28
C HIS A 53 -3.18 -8.01 -9.59
N ASP A 54 -4.41 -7.97 -10.03
CA ASP A 54 -4.74 -7.29 -11.29
C ASP A 54 -4.44 -5.80 -11.22
N ARG A 55 -4.77 -5.18 -10.10
CA ARG A 55 -4.50 -3.76 -9.93
C ARG A 55 -3.02 -3.46 -9.73
N VAL A 56 -2.30 -4.33 -9.03
CA VAL A 56 -0.85 -4.18 -8.90
C VAL A 56 -0.19 -4.22 -10.28
N LEU A 57 -0.57 -5.19 -11.10
CA LEU A 57 -0.04 -5.29 -12.46
C LEU A 57 -0.39 -4.06 -13.30
N HIS A 58 -1.62 -3.56 -13.16
CA HIS A 58 -2.05 -2.35 -13.86
C HIS A 58 -1.11 -1.17 -13.58
N TRP A 59 -0.80 -0.95 -12.31
CA TRP A 59 0.04 0.18 -11.91
C TRP A 59 1.53 -0.03 -12.23
N LEU A 60 1.99 -1.28 -12.23
CA LEU A 60 3.37 -1.59 -12.63
C LEU A 60 3.61 -1.36 -14.11
N ASN A 61 2.57 -1.47 -14.92
CA ASN A 61 2.66 -1.27 -16.37
C ASN A 61 2.45 0.18 -16.81
N GLN A 62 2.29 1.09 -15.89
CA GLN A 62 2.09 2.51 -16.23
C GLN A 62 3.39 3.27 -16.46
#